data_a8b75ff159516b27ff6214fc3e08f2db
#
_entry.id   a8b75ff159516b27ff6214fc3e08f2db
#
_cell.length_a   1.000
_cell.length_b   1.000
_cell.length_c   1.000
_cell.angle_alpha   90.00
_cell.angle_beta   90.00
_cell.angle_gamma   90.00
#
_symmetry.space_group_name_H-M   'P 1'
#
loop_
_entity.id
_entity.type
_entity.pdbx_description
1 polymer ?
#
loop_
_entity_poly.entity_id
_entity_poly.type
_entity_poly.pdbx_seq_one_letter_code
_entity_poly.pdbx_strand_id
1 'polypeptide(L)'
;MLRAFTLVELLVVIAIVAVLAGLALAALPGLQQRADRADALAKTRTMGQAVLQYVPDYAGKLPPLFPGQVLEYEAGRGGRIVTECVAYLGVDTREAKYLVRSLLPWIYARQTVPANPALMRVWVMNSTVTNNGMTTNPFGIVTTPGQPPTGNMTLAALAESFSQWMISTADQEHPNVATAPWKANTPPRPPLGKVRAVFRFDGSAGLVNIGSP
;
A
#
# COMPACT_ATOMS: atom_id res chain seq x y z
N MET A 1 7.45 -49.47 34.98
CA MET A 1 8.62 -49.80 34.14
C MET A 1 8.71 -48.81 33.03
N LEU A 2 9.70 -47.93 33.03
CA LEU A 2 10.00 -47.02 31.94
C LEU A 2 10.71 -47.84 30.84
N ARG A 3 10.13 -47.94 29.66
CA ARG A 3 10.80 -48.55 28.51
C ARG A 3 11.91 -47.62 28.05
N ALA A 4 13.12 -48.14 27.99
CA ALA A 4 14.24 -47.40 27.39
C ALA A 4 14.03 -47.29 25.87
N PHE A 5 14.27 -46.10 25.34
CA PHE A 5 14.17 -45.83 23.89
C PHE A 5 15.34 -46.50 23.17
N THR A 6 15.05 -47.18 22.05
CA THR A 6 16.12 -47.79 21.28
C THR A 6 16.78 -46.75 20.36
N LEU A 7 18.06 -46.92 20.06
CA LEU A 7 18.81 -46.05 19.15
C LEU A 7 18.17 -46.04 17.74
N VAL A 8 17.58 -47.16 17.32
CA VAL A 8 16.89 -47.30 16.03
C VAL A 8 15.59 -46.47 15.99
N GLU A 9 14.79 -46.45 17.07
CA GLU A 9 13.58 -45.65 17.14
C GLU A 9 13.92 -44.16 17.03
N LEU A 10 14.98 -43.69 17.67
CA LEU A 10 15.42 -42.30 17.56
C LEU A 10 15.88 -41.98 16.14
N LEU A 11 16.64 -42.87 15.50
CA LEU A 11 17.13 -42.68 14.13
C LEU A 11 16.00 -42.59 13.12
N VAL A 12 14.96 -43.42 13.24
CA VAL A 12 13.79 -43.38 12.37
C VAL A 12 13.02 -42.05 12.52
N VAL A 13 12.85 -41.59 13.78
CA VAL A 13 12.14 -40.31 14.03
C VAL A 13 12.89 -39.14 13.40
N ILE A 14 14.22 -39.04 13.60
CA ILE A 14 14.99 -37.94 12.99
C ILE A 14 14.99 -38.02 11.47
N ALA A 15 14.99 -39.20 10.86
CA ALA A 15 14.89 -39.37 9.41
C ALA A 15 13.56 -38.86 8.88
N ILE A 16 12.44 -39.21 9.52
CA ILE A 16 11.12 -38.71 9.14
C ILE A 16 11.02 -37.19 9.30
N VAL A 17 11.50 -36.63 10.42
CA VAL A 17 11.52 -35.20 10.67
C VAL A 17 12.36 -34.45 9.62
N ALA A 18 13.51 -35.00 9.24
CA ALA A 18 14.37 -34.42 8.21
C ALA A 18 13.68 -34.35 6.84
N VAL A 19 12.97 -35.43 6.45
CA VAL A 19 12.20 -35.47 5.19
C VAL A 19 11.07 -34.45 5.22
N LEU A 20 10.28 -34.41 6.31
CA LEU A 20 9.17 -33.46 6.45
C LEU A 20 9.67 -32.02 6.46
N ALA A 21 10.76 -31.73 7.16
CA ALA A 21 11.38 -30.40 7.19
C ALA A 21 11.86 -30.00 5.78
N GLY A 22 12.48 -30.91 5.02
CA GLY A 22 12.91 -30.66 3.65
C GLY A 22 11.75 -30.27 2.71
N LEU A 23 10.63 -30.98 2.79
CA LEU A 23 9.43 -30.68 2.02
C LEU A 23 8.79 -29.33 2.43
N ALA A 24 8.73 -29.05 3.74
CA ALA A 24 8.20 -27.79 4.25
C ALA A 24 9.03 -26.58 3.78
N LEU A 25 10.36 -26.66 3.85
CA LEU A 25 11.27 -25.58 3.44
C LEU A 25 11.11 -25.23 1.95
N ALA A 26 10.86 -26.20 1.08
CA ALA A 26 10.65 -25.95 -0.34
C ALA A 26 9.35 -25.18 -0.64
N ALA A 27 8.31 -25.32 0.19
CA ALA A 27 7.01 -24.66 0.01
C ALA A 27 6.97 -23.23 0.57
N LEU A 28 7.84 -22.87 1.51
CA LEU A 28 7.83 -21.59 2.25
C LEU A 28 7.87 -20.35 1.36
N PRO A 29 8.74 -20.22 0.31
CA PRO A 29 8.81 -19.01 -0.50
C PRO A 29 7.50 -18.68 -1.22
N GLY A 30 6.80 -19.70 -1.72
CA GLY A 30 5.51 -19.50 -2.38
C GLY A 30 4.41 -19.03 -1.44
N LEU A 31 4.36 -19.58 -0.24
CA LEU A 31 3.41 -19.18 0.80
C LEU A 31 3.68 -17.75 1.27
N GLN A 32 4.94 -17.40 1.48
CA GLN A 32 5.33 -16.05 1.89
C GLN A 32 4.91 -15.01 0.84
N GLN A 33 5.14 -15.27 -0.45
CA GLN A 33 4.73 -14.37 -1.50
C GLN A 33 3.21 -14.17 -1.56
N ARG A 34 2.42 -15.24 -1.33
CA ARG A 34 0.96 -15.14 -1.25
C ARG A 34 0.51 -14.30 -0.05
N ALA A 35 1.13 -14.54 1.12
CA ALA A 35 0.85 -13.77 2.33
C ALA A 35 1.17 -12.27 2.14
N ASP A 36 2.31 -11.94 1.54
CA ASP A 36 2.69 -10.55 1.23
C ASP A 36 1.70 -9.85 0.30
N ARG A 37 1.22 -10.57 -0.72
CA ARG A 37 0.21 -10.05 -1.65
C ARG A 37 -1.14 -9.81 -0.96
N ALA A 38 -1.57 -10.74 -0.11
CA ALA A 38 -2.81 -10.62 0.65
C ALA A 38 -2.75 -9.45 1.64
N ASP A 39 -1.64 -9.32 2.38
CA ASP A 39 -1.40 -8.23 3.32
C ASP A 39 -1.38 -6.86 2.61
N ALA A 40 -0.63 -6.74 1.52
CA ALA A 40 -0.57 -5.50 0.74
C ALA A 40 -1.95 -5.12 0.17
N LEU A 41 -2.71 -6.09 -0.34
CA LEU A 41 -4.05 -5.86 -0.85
C LEU A 41 -5.02 -5.42 0.24
N ALA A 42 -4.97 -6.07 1.42
CA ALA A 42 -5.80 -5.70 2.57
C ALA A 42 -5.53 -4.26 3.02
N LYS A 43 -4.26 -3.87 3.16
CA LYS A 43 -3.86 -2.51 3.56
C LYS A 43 -4.18 -1.47 2.50
N THR A 44 -4.01 -1.79 1.21
CA THR A 44 -4.43 -0.91 0.11
C THR A 44 -5.95 -0.71 0.12
N ARG A 45 -6.73 -1.76 0.43
CA ARG A 45 -8.18 -1.67 0.60
C ARG A 45 -8.55 -0.77 1.77
N THR A 46 -7.92 -0.94 2.94
CA THR A 46 -8.14 -0.07 4.11
C THR A 46 -7.91 1.39 3.77
N MET A 47 -6.80 1.71 3.09
CA MET A 47 -6.49 3.07 2.67
C MET A 47 -7.53 3.63 1.69
N GLY A 48 -7.92 2.84 0.69
CA GLY A 48 -8.93 3.24 -0.30
C GLY A 48 -10.30 3.46 0.33
N GLN A 49 -10.72 2.58 1.23
CA GLN A 49 -11.98 2.73 1.98
C GLN A 49 -11.99 3.98 2.84
N ALA A 50 -10.88 4.33 3.49
CA ALA A 50 -10.78 5.57 4.27
C ALA A 50 -10.95 6.81 3.38
N VAL A 51 -10.42 6.82 2.16
CA VAL A 51 -10.65 7.89 1.18
C VAL A 51 -12.13 7.97 0.79
N LEU A 52 -12.79 6.84 0.55
CA LEU A 52 -14.23 6.87 0.20
C LEU A 52 -15.11 7.27 1.39
N GLN A 53 -14.74 6.91 2.62
CA GLN A 53 -15.45 7.32 3.83
C GLN A 53 -15.29 8.82 4.13
N TYR A 54 -14.21 9.44 3.70
CA TYR A 54 -14.01 10.89 3.78
C TYR A 54 -15.03 11.66 2.93
N VAL A 55 -15.40 11.13 1.77
CA VAL A 55 -16.22 11.84 0.75
C VAL A 55 -17.55 12.36 1.28
N PRO A 56 -18.41 11.59 1.99
CA PRO A 56 -19.67 12.09 2.50
C PRO A 56 -19.52 13.27 3.47
N ASP A 57 -18.51 13.25 4.31
CA ASP A 57 -18.29 14.26 5.35
C ASP A 57 -17.75 15.58 4.79
N TYR A 58 -17.23 15.56 3.55
CA TYR A 58 -16.61 16.71 2.88
C TYR A 58 -17.33 17.11 1.59
N ALA A 59 -18.65 17.16 1.64
CA ALA A 59 -19.52 17.62 0.53
C ALA A 59 -19.27 16.86 -0.80
N GLY A 60 -19.00 15.57 -0.71
CA GLY A 60 -18.75 14.71 -1.88
C GLY A 60 -17.35 14.84 -2.48
N LYS A 61 -16.47 15.65 -1.92
CA LYS A 61 -15.11 15.87 -2.42
C LYS A 61 -14.14 14.79 -1.96
N LEU A 62 -13.20 14.43 -2.82
CA LEU A 62 -12.05 13.61 -2.46
C LEU A 62 -11.08 14.39 -1.55
N PRO A 63 -10.33 13.74 -0.65
CA PRO A 63 -9.32 14.43 0.14
C PRO A 63 -8.22 15.04 -0.74
N PRO A 64 -7.66 16.21 -0.37
CA PRO A 64 -6.55 16.83 -1.09
C PRO A 64 -5.25 16.06 -0.80
N LEU A 65 -4.81 15.19 -1.73
CA LEU A 65 -3.69 14.28 -1.49
C LEU A 65 -2.52 14.52 -2.44
N PHE A 66 -1.30 14.49 -1.89
CA PHE A 66 -0.08 14.42 -2.70
C PHE A 66 -0.04 13.12 -3.53
N PRO A 67 0.59 13.11 -4.70
CA PRO A 67 0.67 11.91 -5.54
C PRO A 67 1.36 10.73 -4.86
N GLY A 68 2.44 10.96 -4.12
CA GLY A 68 3.14 9.91 -3.37
C GLY A 68 2.85 9.99 -1.88
N GLN A 69 2.33 8.90 -1.31
CA GLN A 69 1.87 8.86 0.06
C GLN A 69 2.88 8.18 1.00
N VAL A 70 3.18 8.85 2.10
CA VAL A 70 3.92 8.33 3.25
C VAL A 70 2.97 7.88 4.35
N LEU A 71 3.44 7.00 5.22
CA LEU A 71 2.69 6.53 6.40
C LEU A 71 2.97 7.34 7.66
N GLU A 72 3.51 8.53 7.52
CA GLU A 72 3.72 9.42 8.63
C GLU A 72 2.48 10.28 8.86
N TYR A 73 1.89 10.15 10.06
CA TYR A 73 0.93 11.11 10.57
C TYR A 73 1.67 12.33 11.12
N GLU A 74 1.20 13.51 10.80
CA GLU A 74 1.70 14.77 11.37
C GLU A 74 0.51 15.72 11.50
N ALA A 75 0.16 16.05 12.74
CA ALA A 75 -0.97 16.93 13.03
C ALA A 75 -0.80 18.29 12.32
N GLY A 76 -1.86 18.75 11.64
CA GLY A 76 -1.87 20.01 10.89
C GLY A 76 -1.13 20.01 9.55
N ARG A 77 -0.52 18.88 9.14
CA ARG A 77 0.12 18.75 7.84
C ARG A 77 -0.76 18.04 6.83
N GLY A 78 -1.58 18.78 6.13
CA GLY A 78 -2.47 18.24 5.11
C GLY A 78 -1.77 17.63 3.89
N GLY A 79 -2.57 17.04 2.99
CA GLY A 79 -2.10 16.41 1.75
C GLY A 79 -1.59 14.98 1.91
N ARG A 80 -1.53 14.44 3.13
CA ARG A 80 -1.17 13.04 3.41
C ARG A 80 -2.42 12.24 3.75
N ILE A 81 -2.55 11.06 3.16
CA ILE A 81 -3.72 10.21 3.36
C ILE A 81 -3.94 9.86 4.85
N VAL A 82 -2.87 9.61 5.60
CA VAL A 82 -2.95 9.30 7.03
C VAL A 82 -3.46 10.50 7.84
N THR A 83 -3.11 11.73 7.44
CA THR A 83 -3.56 12.95 8.14
C THR A 83 -4.98 13.33 7.72
N GLU A 84 -5.27 13.33 6.42
CA GLU A 84 -6.60 13.71 5.89
C GLU A 84 -7.69 12.70 6.29
N CYS A 85 -7.37 11.41 6.27
CA CYS A 85 -8.31 10.32 6.52
C CYS A 85 -8.16 9.71 7.92
N VAL A 86 -7.52 10.40 8.87
CA VAL A 86 -7.20 9.89 10.21
C VAL A 86 -8.43 9.35 10.96
N ALA A 87 -9.56 10.03 10.85
CA ALA A 87 -10.82 9.64 11.51
C ALA A 87 -11.36 8.28 11.02
N TYR A 88 -10.99 7.85 9.82
CA TYR A 88 -11.47 6.63 9.16
C TYR A 88 -10.46 5.48 9.20
N LEU A 89 -9.23 5.75 9.63
CA LEU A 89 -8.14 4.76 9.65
C LEU A 89 -7.97 4.04 11.00
N GLY A 90 -8.67 4.49 12.05
CA GLY A 90 -8.56 3.93 13.40
C GLY A 90 -7.15 4.06 14.00
N VAL A 91 -6.39 5.06 13.59
CA VAL A 91 -5.03 5.32 14.08
C VAL A 91 -5.06 6.19 15.34
N ASP A 92 -4.10 5.96 16.22
CA ASP A 92 -3.95 6.75 17.44
C ASP A 92 -3.34 8.12 17.12
N THR A 93 -4.03 9.19 17.46
CA THR A 93 -3.62 10.58 17.16
C THR A 93 -3.04 11.32 18.37
N ARG A 94 -2.79 10.60 19.48
CA ARG A 94 -2.23 11.22 20.71
C ARG A 94 -0.82 11.76 20.50
N GLU A 95 -0.09 11.20 19.55
CA GLU A 95 1.23 11.67 19.17
C GLU A 95 1.12 12.69 18.02
N ALA A 96 1.78 13.85 18.16
CA ALA A 96 1.74 14.90 17.14
C ALA A 96 2.39 14.49 15.81
N LYS A 97 3.38 13.60 15.87
CA LYS A 97 4.07 13.05 14.70
C LYS A 97 4.54 11.63 14.95
N TYR A 98 4.11 10.68 14.11
CA TYR A 98 4.55 9.29 14.21
C TYR A 98 4.37 8.51 12.90
N LEU A 99 5.11 7.42 12.76
CA LEU A 99 4.97 6.47 11.65
C LEU A 99 3.90 5.42 11.99
N VAL A 100 2.83 5.37 11.20
CA VAL A 100 1.74 4.41 11.37
C VAL A 100 2.14 3.04 10.80
N ARG A 101 2.85 2.26 11.60
CA ARG A 101 3.40 0.95 11.18
C ARG A 101 2.31 -0.09 10.88
N SER A 102 1.15 0.00 11.51
CA SER A 102 0.02 -0.90 11.27
C SER A 102 -0.49 -0.87 9.83
N LEU A 103 -0.33 0.25 9.15
CA LEU A 103 -0.71 0.42 7.74
C LEU A 103 0.42 0.06 6.75
N LEU A 104 1.63 -0.23 7.23
CA LEU A 104 2.77 -0.61 6.39
C LEU A 104 2.64 -2.08 5.95
N PRO A 105 2.56 -2.37 4.64
CA PRO A 105 2.58 -3.77 4.18
C PRO A 105 3.88 -4.47 4.56
N TRP A 106 3.80 -5.73 4.98
CA TRP A 106 4.94 -6.50 5.46
C TRP A 106 6.11 -6.55 4.47
N ILE A 107 5.80 -6.63 3.18
CA ILE A 107 6.84 -6.66 2.15
C ILE A 107 7.65 -5.35 2.11
N TYR A 108 6.99 -4.20 2.36
CA TYR A 108 7.67 -2.90 2.43
C TYR A 108 8.51 -2.77 3.71
N ALA A 109 8.05 -3.34 4.83
CA ALA A 109 8.82 -3.36 6.07
C ALA A 109 10.15 -4.11 5.95
N ARG A 110 10.26 -5.05 5.00
CA ARG A 110 11.47 -5.82 4.71
C ARG A 110 12.35 -5.20 3.63
N GLN A 111 11.91 -4.14 2.95
CA GLN A 111 12.73 -3.46 1.95
C GLN A 111 13.78 -2.60 2.64
N THR A 112 15.02 -2.68 2.14
CA THR A 112 16.06 -1.71 2.48
C THR A 112 15.75 -0.44 1.70
N VAL A 113 15.05 0.50 2.31
CA VAL A 113 14.71 1.78 1.70
C VAL A 113 15.62 2.86 2.26
N PRO A 114 15.83 3.97 1.52
CA PRO A 114 16.82 4.98 1.90
C PRO A 114 16.68 5.44 3.36
N ALA A 115 17.75 5.96 3.91
CA ALA A 115 18.10 6.24 5.30
C ALA A 115 17.00 6.66 6.30
N ASN A 116 15.77 6.97 5.85
CA ASN A 116 14.65 7.32 6.73
C ASN A 116 13.36 6.59 6.31
N PRO A 117 12.94 5.54 7.04
CA PRO A 117 11.70 4.80 6.77
C PRO A 117 10.43 5.67 6.78
N ALA A 118 10.44 6.79 7.51
CA ALA A 118 9.32 7.73 7.56
C ALA A 118 9.08 8.44 6.23
N LEU A 119 10.08 8.53 5.37
CA LEU A 119 9.97 9.13 4.03
C LEU A 119 9.61 8.12 2.96
N MET A 120 9.53 6.82 3.28
CA MET A 120 9.17 5.79 2.30
C MET A 120 7.77 6.01 1.76
N ARG A 121 7.67 6.07 0.43
CA ARG A 121 6.39 6.14 -0.28
C ARG A 121 5.90 4.74 -0.56
N VAL A 122 4.82 4.37 0.10
CA VAL A 122 4.23 3.02 0.03
C VAL A 122 3.13 2.97 -1.01
N TRP A 123 2.38 4.07 -1.16
CA TRP A 123 1.32 4.19 -2.13
C TRP A 123 1.50 5.40 -3.03
N VAL A 124 0.97 5.27 -4.24
CA VAL A 124 0.82 6.34 -5.21
C VAL A 124 -0.67 6.54 -5.50
N MET A 125 -1.07 7.80 -5.55
CA MET A 125 -2.41 8.22 -5.94
C MET A 125 -2.46 8.41 -7.45
N ASN A 126 -3.59 8.06 -8.07
CA ASN A 126 -3.79 8.34 -9.49
C ASN A 126 -4.01 9.84 -9.71
N SER A 127 -2.96 10.52 -10.11
CA SER A 127 -2.99 11.96 -10.43
C SER A 127 -3.28 12.26 -11.90
N THR A 128 -3.57 11.22 -12.70
CA THR A 128 -3.77 11.33 -14.16
C THR A 128 -4.99 10.53 -14.61
N VAL A 129 -6.15 10.80 -13.97
CA VAL A 129 -7.42 10.15 -14.32
C VAL A 129 -7.96 10.74 -15.61
N THR A 130 -8.35 9.88 -16.55
CA THR A 130 -9.05 10.31 -17.76
C THR A 130 -10.54 10.31 -17.48
N ASN A 131 -11.16 11.47 -17.60
CA ASN A 131 -12.59 11.69 -17.41
C ASN A 131 -13.12 12.56 -18.56
N ASN A 132 -14.16 12.12 -19.27
CA ASN A 132 -14.70 12.79 -20.47
C ASN A 132 -13.61 13.15 -21.51
N GLY A 133 -12.67 12.24 -21.75
CA GLY A 133 -11.56 12.45 -22.68
C GLY A 133 -10.48 13.43 -22.23
N MET A 134 -10.59 14.01 -21.05
CA MET A 134 -9.58 14.91 -20.47
C MET A 134 -8.85 14.25 -19.30
N THR A 135 -7.55 14.47 -19.25
CA THR A 135 -6.73 14.03 -18.11
C THR A 135 -6.83 15.05 -16.98
N THR A 136 -7.18 14.60 -15.79
CA THR A 136 -7.35 15.46 -14.61
C THR A 136 -6.71 14.81 -13.37
N ASN A 137 -6.38 15.65 -12.37
CA ASN A 137 -5.94 15.17 -11.05
C ASN A 137 -7.12 15.28 -10.05
N PRO A 138 -7.74 14.17 -9.67
CA PRO A 138 -8.92 14.18 -8.81
C PRO A 138 -8.62 14.64 -7.37
N PHE A 139 -7.36 14.54 -6.94
CA PHE A 139 -6.91 14.90 -5.58
C PHE A 139 -6.42 16.34 -5.45
N GLY A 140 -6.50 17.12 -6.54
CA GLY A 140 -6.08 18.51 -6.59
C GLY A 140 -4.63 18.71 -7.04
N ILE A 141 -4.25 19.97 -7.22
CA ILE A 141 -2.95 20.38 -7.73
C ILE A 141 -2.18 21.10 -6.62
N VAL A 142 -0.91 20.74 -6.46
CA VAL A 142 0.02 21.44 -5.55
C VAL A 142 0.40 22.78 -6.18
N THR A 143 -0.14 23.87 -5.68
CA THR A 143 0.18 25.23 -6.13
C THR A 143 1.33 25.85 -5.36
N THR A 144 1.51 25.45 -4.11
CA THR A 144 2.59 25.93 -3.23
C THR A 144 3.35 24.74 -2.64
N PRO A 145 4.68 24.68 -2.78
CA PRO A 145 5.48 23.59 -2.20
C PRO A 145 5.23 23.44 -0.69
N GLY A 146 4.96 22.18 -0.26
CA GLY A 146 4.71 21.86 1.15
C GLY A 146 3.30 22.14 1.67
N GLN A 147 2.44 22.78 0.87
CA GLN A 147 1.03 22.95 1.19
C GLN A 147 0.18 21.83 0.57
N PRO A 148 -0.98 21.50 1.18
CA PRO A 148 -1.92 20.54 0.61
C PRO A 148 -2.36 20.94 -0.81
N PRO A 149 -2.66 19.96 -1.70
CA PRO A 149 -3.25 20.24 -3.00
C PRO A 149 -4.58 21.01 -2.86
N THR A 150 -4.93 21.80 -3.86
CA THR A 150 -6.19 22.52 -3.95
C THR A 150 -6.94 22.15 -5.23
N GLY A 151 -8.25 22.40 -5.28
CA GLY A 151 -9.06 22.07 -6.44
C GLY A 151 -9.39 20.58 -6.58
N ASN A 152 -9.39 19.84 -5.47
CA ASN A 152 -9.82 18.43 -5.43
C ASN A 152 -11.29 18.28 -5.88
N MET A 153 -11.54 17.24 -6.68
CA MET A 153 -12.82 17.00 -7.33
C MET A 153 -13.81 16.31 -6.41
N THR A 154 -15.09 16.40 -6.75
CA THR A 154 -16.12 15.54 -6.16
C THR A 154 -16.03 14.14 -6.77
N LEU A 155 -16.34 13.10 -5.98
CA LEU A 155 -16.37 11.73 -6.49
C LEU A 155 -17.38 11.57 -7.62
N ALA A 156 -18.54 12.25 -7.53
CA ALA A 156 -19.58 12.23 -8.57
C ALA A 156 -19.07 12.76 -9.92
N ALA A 157 -18.15 13.71 -9.92
CA ALA A 157 -17.57 14.24 -11.16
C ALA A 157 -16.68 13.20 -11.88
N LEU A 158 -16.33 12.08 -11.24
CA LEU A 158 -15.50 11.00 -11.79
C LEU A 158 -16.33 9.79 -12.24
N ALA A 159 -17.64 9.91 -12.44
CA ALA A 159 -18.53 8.78 -12.72
C ALA A 159 -18.06 7.88 -13.88
N GLU A 160 -17.49 8.43 -14.93
CA GLU A 160 -16.94 7.68 -16.06
C GLU A 160 -15.57 7.05 -15.79
N SER A 161 -14.95 7.41 -14.67
CA SER A 161 -13.59 6.97 -14.30
C SER A 161 -13.59 5.95 -13.17
N PHE A 162 -14.74 5.46 -12.73
CA PHE A 162 -14.85 4.60 -11.53
C PHE A 162 -14.08 3.29 -11.65
N SER A 163 -13.91 2.74 -12.85
CA SER A 163 -13.09 1.54 -13.08
C SER A 163 -11.59 1.79 -13.01
N GLN A 164 -11.16 3.07 -13.06
CA GLN A 164 -9.74 3.39 -12.96
C GLN A 164 -9.24 3.21 -11.53
N TRP A 165 -7.95 2.89 -11.40
CA TRP A 165 -7.32 2.78 -10.09
C TRP A 165 -7.24 4.15 -9.40
N MET A 166 -7.47 4.17 -8.10
CA MET A 166 -7.39 5.34 -7.24
C MET A 166 -6.08 5.36 -6.45
N ILE A 167 -5.74 4.22 -5.84
CA ILE A 167 -4.52 4.00 -5.06
C ILE A 167 -3.83 2.74 -5.58
N SER A 168 -2.51 2.79 -5.72
CA SER A 168 -1.66 1.65 -6.07
C SER A 168 -0.46 1.56 -5.14
N THR A 169 0.06 0.36 -4.93
CA THR A 169 1.38 0.18 -4.30
C THR A 169 2.48 0.82 -5.15
N ALA A 170 3.40 1.54 -4.51
CA ALA A 170 4.43 2.33 -5.17
C ALA A 170 5.75 1.57 -5.34
N ASP A 171 6.39 1.75 -6.48
CA ASP A 171 7.75 1.33 -6.80
C ASP A 171 8.33 2.27 -7.89
N GLN A 172 9.64 2.20 -8.15
CA GLN A 172 10.29 3.10 -9.11
C GLN A 172 9.92 2.82 -10.58
N GLU A 173 9.36 1.64 -10.88
CA GLU A 173 8.88 1.26 -12.22
C GLU A 173 7.42 1.68 -12.46
N HIS A 174 6.72 2.21 -11.43
CA HIS A 174 5.34 2.67 -11.57
C HIS A 174 5.29 3.94 -12.46
N PRO A 175 4.42 4.03 -13.48
CA PRO A 175 4.37 5.18 -14.40
C PRO A 175 4.27 6.53 -13.68
N ASN A 176 3.44 6.64 -12.65
CA ASN A 176 3.26 7.87 -11.87
C ASN A 176 4.41 8.16 -10.88
N VAL A 177 5.41 7.26 -10.79
CA VAL A 177 6.60 7.40 -9.92
C VAL A 177 7.85 7.65 -10.75
N ALA A 178 7.92 7.11 -11.95
CA ALA A 178 9.13 7.08 -12.78
C ALA A 178 9.82 8.44 -12.97
N THR A 179 9.03 9.52 -13.08
CA THR A 179 9.51 10.91 -13.22
C THR A 179 9.34 11.75 -11.96
N ALA A 180 8.83 11.18 -10.87
CA ALA A 180 8.55 11.93 -9.65
C ALA A 180 9.84 12.31 -8.90
N PRO A 181 9.93 13.52 -8.33
CA PRO A 181 11.13 13.97 -7.59
C PRO A 181 11.40 13.14 -6.33
N TRP A 182 10.37 12.42 -5.83
CA TRP A 182 10.45 11.53 -4.68
C TRP A 182 10.65 10.05 -5.05
N LYS A 183 10.95 9.74 -6.31
CA LYS A 183 11.19 8.37 -6.81
C LYS A 183 12.17 7.58 -5.93
N ALA A 184 13.27 8.21 -5.51
CA ALA A 184 14.28 7.58 -4.66
C ALA A 184 13.73 7.07 -3.29
N ASN A 185 12.55 7.55 -2.87
CA ASN A 185 11.89 7.13 -1.63
C ASN A 185 10.91 5.96 -1.82
N THR A 186 10.96 5.29 -2.97
CA THR A 186 10.16 4.09 -3.25
C THR A 186 11.08 2.89 -3.49
N PRO A 187 10.59 1.65 -3.32
CA PRO A 187 11.36 0.46 -3.68
C PRO A 187 11.83 0.50 -5.14
N PRO A 188 13.06 0.06 -5.45
CA PRO A 188 13.60 0.12 -6.80
C PRO A 188 12.84 -0.77 -7.78
N ARG A 189 12.23 -1.85 -7.30
CA ARG A 189 11.42 -2.80 -8.08
C ARG A 189 10.10 -3.08 -7.36
N PRO A 190 9.07 -3.55 -8.09
CA PRO A 190 7.81 -3.94 -7.50
C PRO A 190 8.00 -5.03 -6.42
N PRO A 191 7.71 -4.72 -5.15
CA PRO A 191 7.99 -5.65 -4.06
C PRO A 191 7.09 -6.90 -4.09
N LEU A 192 5.91 -6.83 -4.74
CA LEU A 192 4.99 -7.95 -4.90
C LEU A 192 5.29 -8.85 -6.13
N GLY A 193 6.44 -8.64 -6.77
CA GLY A 193 6.83 -9.32 -8.01
C GLY A 193 6.20 -8.66 -9.24
N LYS A 194 5.49 -9.43 -10.08
CA LYS A 194 4.87 -8.93 -11.32
C LYS A 194 3.48 -8.31 -11.13
N VAL A 195 3.10 -7.96 -9.90
CA VAL A 195 1.77 -7.41 -9.60
C VAL A 195 1.87 -6.21 -8.68
N ARG A 196 0.86 -5.32 -8.75
CA ARG A 196 0.60 -4.24 -7.80
C ARG A 196 -0.75 -4.42 -7.15
N ALA A 197 -0.87 -4.10 -5.87
CA ALA A 197 -2.17 -4.00 -5.22
C ALA A 197 -2.77 -2.64 -5.57
N VAL A 198 -4.00 -2.64 -6.05
CA VAL A 198 -4.73 -1.44 -6.43
C VAL A 198 -6.09 -1.39 -5.77
N PHE A 199 -6.57 -0.17 -5.53
CA PHE A 199 -7.94 0.13 -5.14
C PHE A 199 -8.51 1.13 -6.13
N ARG A 200 -9.75 0.93 -6.59
CA ARG A 200 -10.39 1.74 -7.62
C ARG A 200 -11.41 2.70 -7.04
N PHE A 201 -11.83 3.67 -7.85
CA PHE A 201 -12.86 4.65 -7.44
C PHE A 201 -14.23 4.00 -7.21
N ASP A 202 -14.52 2.84 -7.81
CA ASP A 202 -15.72 2.04 -7.56
C ASP A 202 -15.73 1.26 -6.23
N GLY A 203 -14.65 1.38 -5.44
CA GLY A 203 -14.49 0.65 -4.18
C GLY A 203 -13.94 -0.76 -4.34
N SER A 204 -13.69 -1.24 -5.55
CA SER A 204 -13.07 -2.54 -5.78
C SER A 204 -11.56 -2.52 -5.52
N ALA A 205 -11.02 -3.65 -5.05
CA ALA A 205 -9.60 -3.82 -4.84
C ALA A 205 -9.12 -5.12 -5.49
N GLY A 206 -7.90 -5.11 -6.02
CA GLY A 206 -7.34 -6.28 -6.68
C GLY A 206 -5.84 -6.20 -6.88
N LEU A 207 -5.27 -7.31 -7.35
CA LEU A 207 -3.90 -7.37 -7.84
C LEU A 207 -3.91 -7.20 -9.36
N VAL A 208 -3.13 -6.26 -9.85
CA VAL A 208 -3.02 -5.94 -11.29
C VAL A 208 -1.61 -6.30 -11.75
N ASN A 209 -1.50 -6.99 -12.89
CA ASN A 209 -0.21 -7.31 -13.49
C ASN A 209 0.50 -6.04 -13.97
N ILE A 210 1.81 -5.99 -13.77
CA ILE A 210 2.66 -4.91 -14.29
C ILE A 210 2.75 -5.08 -15.80
N GLY A 211 2.41 -4.01 -16.53
CA GLY A 211 2.35 -4.05 -17.99
C GLY A 211 0.98 -4.38 -18.58
N SER A 212 -0.04 -4.62 -17.76
CA SER A 212 -1.43 -4.54 -18.23
C SER A 212 -1.86 -3.09 -18.33
N PRO A 213 -2.48 -2.68 -19.43
CA PRO A 213 -2.97 -1.32 -19.62
C PRO A 213 -4.07 -0.95 -18.63
#